data_38cd3d2a983a720c7ae95009a083f90b
#
_entry.id   38cd3d2a983a720c7ae95009a083f90b
#
_cell.length_a   1.000
_cell.length_b   1.000
_cell.length_c   1.000
_cell.angle_alpha   90.00
_cell.angle_beta   90.00
_cell.angle_gamma   90.00
#
_symmetry.space_group_name_H-M   'P 1'
#
loop_
_entity.id
_entity.type
_entity.pdbx_description
1 polymer ?
#
loop_
_entity_poly.entity_id
_entity_poly.type
_entity_poly.pdbx_seq_one_letter_code
_entity_poly.pdbx_strand_id
1 'polypeptide(L)'
;MLKINILFKESFLMRLLIILVGLAFVRMASAESLTDLAYRLKASVTKVHVTTKSGGHGVGTGVVVGKDLVATNCHVLANAQGAQITKFGESYTPEAMRADWKHDLCIMRFKYLDLKPVELGDSENLKYEQPIFSIGFPGGPPKPQSTFGKIKALYPHDDSQVVRTDASFVMGASGSPVFDADGKLIAISTFKSPGRGAYFYNMPVKWLKALLEAPETISLKSDVSPFWDAAEKDRPFFMRVVLPYQNDKWDELKVVTDEWVTKEPTSPEALFYAGVVEEHIGDINKANQYFKQVLALHPQHSATLMELGLIANRAGKTEEVEKTRVALKAIDEDLDEEFSEALKNNSVKTNP
;
A
#
# COMPACT_ATOMS: atom_id res chain seq x y z
N MET A 1 29.63 56.15 36.48
CA MET A 1 28.78 54.93 36.56
C MET A 1 27.93 54.61 35.32
N LEU A 2 27.79 55.52 34.35
CA LEU A 2 26.90 55.27 33.17
C LEU A 2 27.56 54.46 32.03
N LYS A 3 28.86 54.40 31.86
CA LYS A 3 29.57 53.69 30.79
C LYS A 3 29.66 52.13 30.97
N ILE A 4 29.59 51.66 32.20
CA ILE A 4 29.72 50.23 32.52
C ILE A 4 28.41 49.45 32.17
N ASN A 5 27.26 50.12 32.33
CA ASN A 5 25.96 49.49 32.03
C ASN A 5 25.67 49.25 30.51
N ILE A 6 26.30 50.03 29.63
CA ILE A 6 26.10 49.88 28.17
C ILE A 6 26.89 48.67 27.64
N LEU A 7 28.10 48.47 28.09
CA LEU A 7 28.94 47.31 27.68
C LEU A 7 28.36 45.96 28.12
N PHE A 8 27.72 45.88 29.28
CA PHE A 8 27.05 44.66 29.75
C PHE A 8 25.79 44.33 28.95
N LYS A 9 25.05 45.35 28.50
CA LYS A 9 23.83 45.18 27.71
C LYS A 9 24.13 44.70 26.29
N GLU A 10 25.18 45.18 25.64
CA GLU A 10 25.62 44.73 24.34
C GLU A 10 26.16 43.29 24.33
N SER A 11 26.93 42.93 25.37
CA SER A 11 27.46 41.59 25.55
C SER A 11 26.34 40.54 25.80
N PHE A 12 25.29 40.94 26.50
CA PHE A 12 24.13 40.09 26.76
C PHE A 12 23.29 39.88 25.51
N LEU A 13 23.01 40.94 24.72
CA LEU A 13 22.30 40.87 23.45
C LEU A 13 23.05 40.03 22.39
N MET A 14 24.38 40.17 22.33
CA MET A 14 25.22 39.41 21.41
C MET A 14 25.25 37.91 21.77
N ARG A 15 25.29 37.60 23.07
CA ARG A 15 25.18 36.19 23.57
C ARG A 15 23.78 35.59 23.28
N LEU A 16 22.71 36.38 23.43
CA LEU A 16 21.35 35.96 23.14
C LEU A 16 21.16 35.72 21.62
N LEU A 17 21.76 36.55 20.76
CA LEU A 17 21.75 36.41 19.30
C LEU A 17 22.51 35.16 18.85
N ILE A 18 23.66 34.86 19.46
CA ILE A 18 24.44 33.64 19.15
C ILE A 18 23.69 32.37 19.57
N ILE A 19 22.95 32.40 20.69
CA ILE A 19 22.12 31.28 21.15
C ILE A 19 20.92 31.08 20.20
N LEU A 20 20.26 32.15 19.74
CA LEU A 20 19.15 32.11 18.81
C LEU A 20 19.59 31.62 17.42
N VAL A 21 20.76 32.04 16.92
CA VAL A 21 21.33 31.55 15.65
C VAL A 21 21.78 30.09 15.80
N GLY A 22 22.36 29.69 16.93
CA GLY A 22 22.72 28.30 17.22
C GLY A 22 21.50 27.37 17.29
N LEU A 23 20.37 27.82 17.84
CA LEU A 23 19.10 27.08 17.88
C LEU A 23 18.41 26.97 16.49
N ALA A 24 18.63 27.94 15.59
CA ALA A 24 18.13 27.87 14.22
C ALA A 24 18.90 26.86 13.35
N PHE A 25 20.20 26.63 13.62
CA PHE A 25 21.02 25.67 12.90
C PHE A 25 20.78 24.19 13.31
N VAL A 26 20.15 23.91 14.45
CA VAL A 26 19.92 22.54 14.94
C VAL A 26 18.70 21.86 14.25
N ARG A 27 17.97 22.53 13.35
CA ARG A 27 16.78 21.98 12.69
C ARG A 27 16.88 21.77 11.18
N MET A 28 18.07 21.67 10.61
CA MET A 28 18.23 21.10 9.27
C MET A 28 18.85 19.70 9.32
N ALA A 29 18.21 18.79 10.05
CA ALA A 29 18.30 17.40 9.65
C ALA A 29 17.52 17.31 8.33
N SER A 30 18.21 17.24 7.19
CA SER A 30 17.56 16.95 5.92
C SER A 30 16.83 15.62 6.11
N ALA A 31 15.53 15.58 5.87
CA ALA A 31 14.79 14.32 5.87
C ALA A 31 15.51 13.34 4.93
N GLU A 32 15.80 12.14 5.41
CA GLU A 32 16.38 11.07 4.61
C GLU A 32 15.48 10.88 3.38
N SER A 33 16.04 10.82 2.17
CA SER A 33 15.23 10.58 0.98
C SER A 33 14.61 9.18 1.02
N LEU A 34 13.43 9.00 0.40
CA LEU A 34 12.80 7.66 0.31
C LEU A 34 13.75 6.64 -0.30
N THR A 35 14.61 7.05 -1.24
CA THR A 35 15.60 6.17 -1.88
C THR A 35 16.68 5.73 -0.91
N ASP A 36 17.21 6.64 -0.10
CA ASP A 36 18.24 6.31 0.91
C ASP A 36 17.65 5.44 2.01
N LEU A 37 16.44 5.77 2.46
CA LEU A 37 15.67 4.98 3.42
C LEU A 37 15.42 3.55 2.91
N ALA A 38 14.96 3.41 1.66
CA ALA A 38 14.77 2.12 1.03
C ALA A 38 16.10 1.35 0.91
N TYR A 39 17.20 2.02 0.54
CA TYR A 39 18.51 1.38 0.47
C TYR A 39 18.95 0.83 1.83
N ARG A 40 18.80 1.60 2.90
CA ARG A 40 19.14 1.20 4.27
C ARG A 40 18.30 0.00 4.75
N LEU A 41 17.00 -0.01 4.46
CA LEU A 41 16.08 -1.07 4.88
C LEU A 41 16.25 -2.38 4.13
N LYS A 42 16.94 -2.39 2.97
CA LYS A 42 17.32 -3.62 2.28
C LYS A 42 18.10 -4.59 3.17
N ALA A 43 18.80 -4.10 4.19
CA ALA A 43 19.53 -4.95 5.14
C ALA A 43 18.60 -5.88 5.94
N SER A 44 17.36 -5.47 6.19
CA SER A 44 16.37 -6.25 6.94
C SER A 44 15.45 -7.12 6.05
N VAL A 45 15.68 -7.15 4.73
CA VAL A 45 14.88 -7.94 3.79
C VAL A 45 15.68 -9.15 3.31
N THR A 46 15.07 -10.32 3.37
CA THR A 46 15.69 -11.61 3.05
C THR A 46 15.01 -12.27 1.85
N LYS A 47 15.74 -13.09 1.12
CA LYS A 47 15.16 -13.93 0.07
C LYS A 47 14.71 -15.25 0.69
N VAL A 48 13.44 -15.60 0.47
CA VAL A 48 12.88 -16.90 0.91
C VAL A 48 13.00 -17.88 -0.24
N HIS A 49 13.61 -19.04 0.04
CA HIS A 49 13.70 -20.17 -0.88
C HIS A 49 12.87 -21.32 -0.34
N VAL A 50 12.11 -21.95 -1.20
CA VAL A 50 11.37 -23.17 -0.85
C VAL A 50 11.68 -24.28 -1.83
N THR A 51 11.73 -25.51 -1.33
CA THR A 51 11.75 -26.72 -2.14
C THR A 51 10.37 -27.36 -2.02
N THR A 52 9.68 -27.57 -3.15
CA THR A 52 8.38 -28.19 -3.18
C THR A 52 8.47 -29.72 -3.05
N LYS A 53 7.37 -30.37 -2.69
CA LYS A 53 7.29 -31.86 -2.61
C LYS A 53 7.58 -32.56 -3.93
N SER A 54 7.36 -31.86 -5.06
CA SER A 54 7.68 -32.35 -6.39
C SER A 54 9.14 -32.09 -6.82
N GLY A 55 9.99 -31.56 -5.94
CA GLY A 55 11.39 -31.21 -6.22
C GLY A 55 11.58 -29.87 -6.95
N GLY A 56 10.53 -29.10 -7.19
CA GLY A 56 10.60 -27.74 -7.74
C GLY A 56 11.12 -26.73 -6.71
N HIS A 57 11.53 -25.56 -7.20
CA HIS A 57 11.98 -24.46 -6.36
C HIS A 57 11.03 -23.27 -6.48
N GLY A 58 10.74 -22.64 -5.34
CA GLY A 58 10.01 -21.39 -5.26
C GLY A 58 10.84 -20.29 -4.60
N VAL A 59 10.49 -19.05 -4.90
CA VAL A 59 11.12 -17.86 -4.32
C VAL A 59 10.05 -16.93 -3.80
N GLY A 60 10.28 -16.38 -2.61
CA GLY A 60 9.54 -15.30 -2.02
C GLY A 60 10.46 -14.27 -1.37
N THR A 61 9.86 -13.35 -0.69
CA THR A 61 10.53 -12.31 0.10
C THR A 61 10.17 -12.49 1.57
N GLY A 62 11.09 -12.16 2.46
CA GLY A 62 10.85 -12.08 3.89
C GLY A 62 11.40 -10.79 4.48
N VAL A 63 10.81 -10.32 5.57
CA VAL A 63 11.27 -9.15 6.31
C VAL A 63 11.47 -9.50 7.78
N VAL A 64 12.58 -9.02 8.35
CA VAL A 64 12.91 -9.22 9.76
C VAL A 64 12.01 -8.32 10.62
N VAL A 65 11.13 -8.91 11.43
CA VAL A 65 10.12 -8.20 12.23
C VAL A 65 10.36 -8.28 13.74
N GLY A 66 11.35 -9.05 14.15
CA GLY A 66 11.75 -9.21 15.55
C GLY A 66 13.07 -9.97 15.62
N LYS A 67 13.62 -10.11 16.83
CA LYS A 67 14.81 -10.92 17.01
C LYS A 67 14.54 -12.36 16.57
N ASP A 68 15.31 -12.85 15.62
CA ASP A 68 15.20 -14.20 15.05
C ASP A 68 13.85 -14.48 14.35
N LEU A 69 13.05 -13.43 13.98
CA LEU A 69 11.73 -13.54 13.37
C LEU A 69 11.70 -12.89 11.98
N VAL A 70 11.23 -13.65 10.98
CA VAL A 70 11.06 -13.18 9.60
C VAL A 70 9.63 -13.42 9.14
N ALA A 71 8.94 -12.36 8.77
CA ALA A 71 7.60 -12.42 8.18
C ALA A 71 7.67 -12.66 6.66
N THR A 72 6.71 -13.43 6.15
CA THR A 72 6.48 -13.69 4.71
C THR A 72 5.01 -14.05 4.49
N ASN A 73 4.61 -14.37 3.26
CA ASN A 73 3.30 -14.96 3.01
C ASN A 73 3.29 -16.47 3.25
N CYS A 74 2.16 -16.98 3.74
CA CYS A 74 1.99 -18.42 3.95
C CYS A 74 1.96 -19.21 2.65
N HIS A 75 1.37 -18.65 1.55
CA HIS A 75 1.36 -19.31 0.24
C HIS A 75 2.78 -19.57 -0.31
N VAL A 76 3.78 -18.76 0.06
CA VAL A 76 5.19 -19.00 -0.28
C VAL A 76 5.67 -20.31 0.32
N LEU A 77 5.19 -20.65 1.53
CA LEU A 77 5.55 -21.85 2.29
C LEU A 77 4.61 -23.03 2.03
N ALA A 78 3.45 -22.78 1.42
CA ALA A 78 2.48 -23.82 1.11
C ALA A 78 3.11 -24.89 0.18
N ASN A 79 2.89 -26.17 0.49
CA ASN A 79 3.48 -27.29 -0.26
C ASN A 79 5.03 -27.39 -0.22
N ALA A 80 5.71 -26.61 0.62
CA ALA A 80 7.14 -26.74 0.81
C ALA A 80 7.47 -28.03 1.58
N GLN A 81 8.54 -28.72 1.18
CA GLN A 81 9.21 -29.73 2.01
C GLN A 81 10.20 -29.08 2.97
N GLY A 82 10.74 -27.93 2.58
CA GLY A 82 11.67 -27.14 3.37
C GLY A 82 11.67 -25.68 2.90
N ALA A 83 11.93 -24.79 3.83
CA ALA A 83 12.09 -23.37 3.58
C ALA A 83 13.42 -22.90 4.15
N GLN A 84 14.09 -21.97 3.47
CA GLN A 84 15.31 -21.31 3.92
C GLN A 84 15.23 -19.84 3.55
N ILE A 85 15.83 -18.98 4.36
CA ILE A 85 16.15 -17.62 3.93
C ILE A 85 17.61 -17.50 3.57
N THR A 86 17.91 -16.62 2.61
CA THR A 86 19.28 -16.27 2.25
C THR A 86 19.52 -14.79 2.48
N LYS A 87 20.62 -14.48 3.17
CA LYS A 87 21.06 -13.11 3.41
C LYS A 87 22.58 -13.07 3.47
N PHE A 88 23.18 -12.10 2.76
CA PHE A 88 24.64 -11.88 2.69
C PHE A 88 25.45 -13.14 2.33
N GLY A 89 24.87 -14.04 1.53
CA GLY A 89 25.51 -15.30 1.13
C GLY A 89 25.33 -16.45 2.11
N GLU A 90 24.70 -16.24 3.26
CA GLU A 90 24.41 -17.27 4.24
C GLU A 90 22.94 -17.74 4.13
N SER A 91 22.72 -19.02 4.46
CA SER A 91 21.39 -19.65 4.45
C SER A 91 20.99 -20.07 5.86
N TYR A 92 19.77 -19.77 6.24
CA TYR A 92 19.20 -20.09 7.55
C TYR A 92 17.94 -20.92 7.37
N THR A 93 17.79 -21.96 8.19
CA THR A 93 16.61 -22.84 8.22
C THR A 93 15.75 -22.48 9.42
N PRO A 94 14.43 -22.27 9.26
CA PRO A 94 13.53 -21.98 10.38
C PRO A 94 13.34 -23.21 11.27
N GLU A 95 13.17 -22.97 12.60
CA GLU A 95 12.89 -24.00 13.58
C GLU A 95 11.38 -24.13 13.89
N ALA A 96 10.65 -23.01 13.75
CA ALA A 96 9.21 -22.95 13.98
C ALA A 96 8.60 -21.79 13.17
N MET A 97 7.29 -21.72 13.16
CA MET A 97 6.57 -20.64 12.51
C MET A 97 5.28 -20.30 13.28
N ARG A 98 4.75 -19.12 13.01
CA ARG A 98 3.38 -18.72 13.32
C ARG A 98 2.66 -18.50 12.01
N ALA A 99 1.40 -18.89 11.90
CA ALA A 99 0.69 -18.85 10.64
C ALA A 99 -0.75 -18.34 10.81
N ASP A 100 -1.08 -17.34 10.05
CA ASP A 100 -2.45 -16.92 9.76
C ASP A 100 -2.74 -17.22 8.28
N TRP A 101 -3.21 -18.42 8.03
CA TRP A 101 -3.50 -18.90 6.68
C TRP A 101 -4.64 -18.12 6.01
N LYS A 102 -5.62 -17.64 6.80
CA LYS A 102 -6.75 -16.87 6.30
C LYS A 102 -6.27 -15.54 5.67
N HIS A 103 -5.37 -14.84 6.33
CA HIS A 103 -4.81 -13.58 5.86
C HIS A 103 -3.48 -13.74 5.11
N ASP A 104 -3.03 -15.00 4.93
CA ASP A 104 -1.81 -15.33 4.18
C ASP A 104 -0.54 -14.69 4.77
N LEU A 105 -0.46 -14.61 6.09
CA LEU A 105 0.70 -14.11 6.82
C LEU A 105 1.36 -15.21 7.64
N CYS A 106 2.66 -15.39 7.47
CA CYS A 106 3.47 -16.34 8.20
C CYS A 106 4.70 -15.66 8.80
N ILE A 107 5.08 -16.05 10.03
CA ILE A 107 6.33 -15.61 10.68
C ILE A 107 7.17 -16.86 10.93
N MET A 108 8.34 -16.93 10.34
CA MET A 108 9.34 -17.97 10.56
C MET A 108 10.26 -17.58 11.71
N ARG A 109 10.51 -18.50 12.67
CA ARG A 109 11.49 -18.32 13.73
C ARG A 109 12.77 -19.08 13.40
N PHE A 110 13.87 -18.37 13.54
CA PHE A 110 15.22 -18.88 13.32
C PHE A 110 16.00 -18.97 14.64
N LYS A 111 17.23 -19.43 14.55
CA LYS A 111 18.18 -19.43 15.64
C LYS A 111 19.44 -18.70 15.20
N TYR A 112 19.85 -17.73 16.03
CA TYR A 112 21.05 -16.94 15.77
C TYR A 112 21.00 -16.10 14.47
N LEU A 113 19.81 -15.60 14.12
CA LEU A 113 19.65 -14.68 12.98
C LEU A 113 20.09 -13.27 13.40
N ASP A 114 21.32 -12.90 13.10
CA ASP A 114 21.87 -11.58 13.43
C ASP A 114 21.49 -10.54 12.35
N LEU A 115 20.19 -10.25 12.24
CA LEU A 115 19.64 -9.25 11.33
C LEU A 115 18.78 -8.25 12.12
N LYS A 116 18.90 -6.97 11.73
CA LYS A 116 18.16 -5.89 12.39
C LYS A 116 16.66 -5.93 12.01
N PRO A 117 15.74 -5.98 12.99
CA PRO A 117 14.32 -5.85 12.73
C PRO A 117 13.95 -4.46 12.20
N VAL A 118 12.90 -4.41 11.36
CA VAL A 118 12.25 -3.16 10.97
C VAL A 118 11.33 -2.67 12.08
N GLU A 119 11.04 -1.36 12.08
CA GLU A 119 10.00 -0.79 12.94
C GLU A 119 8.61 -1.11 12.36
N LEU A 120 7.68 -1.56 13.22
CA LEU A 120 6.29 -1.82 12.82
C LEU A 120 5.48 -0.53 12.94
N GLY A 121 4.91 -0.09 11.82
CA GLY A 121 4.08 1.10 11.71
C GLY A 121 2.62 0.88 12.13
N ASP A 122 1.73 1.68 11.56
CA ASP A 122 0.30 1.63 11.78
C ASP A 122 -0.43 1.51 10.45
N SER A 123 -1.31 0.50 10.32
CA SER A 123 -2.13 0.28 9.12
C SER A 123 -3.55 0.83 9.26
N GLU A 124 -3.95 1.36 10.42
CA GLU A 124 -5.32 1.80 10.65
C GLU A 124 -5.55 3.28 10.28
N ASN A 125 -4.47 4.09 10.22
CA ASN A 125 -4.51 5.52 9.93
C ASN A 125 -3.92 5.87 8.55
N LEU A 126 -3.88 4.92 7.64
CA LEU A 126 -3.39 5.13 6.28
C LEU A 126 -4.30 6.05 5.48
N LYS A 127 -3.74 6.73 4.47
CA LYS A 127 -4.47 7.69 3.63
C LYS A 127 -4.33 7.36 2.15
N TYR A 128 -5.33 7.73 1.38
CA TYR A 128 -5.23 7.73 -0.08
C TYR A 128 -4.06 8.63 -0.52
N GLU A 129 -3.38 8.24 -1.58
CA GLU A 129 -2.21 8.90 -2.17
C GLU A 129 -1.01 9.05 -1.22
N GLN A 130 -1.03 8.40 -0.05
CA GLN A 130 0.12 8.36 0.85
C GLN A 130 1.30 7.66 0.16
N PRO A 131 2.49 8.32 0.08
CA PRO A 131 3.68 7.71 -0.48
C PRO A 131 4.12 6.47 0.30
N ILE A 132 4.48 5.42 -0.43
CA ILE A 132 5.01 4.17 0.10
C ILE A 132 6.15 3.65 -0.76
N PHE A 133 6.90 2.70 -0.23
CA PHE A 133 7.80 1.88 -1.04
C PHE A 133 7.80 0.43 -0.54
N SER A 134 8.08 -0.48 -1.45
CA SER A 134 8.22 -1.91 -1.17
C SER A 134 9.63 -2.38 -1.51
N ILE A 135 10.10 -3.40 -0.81
CA ILE A 135 11.43 -3.99 -1.03
C ILE A 135 11.28 -5.51 -1.14
N GLY A 136 11.72 -6.10 -2.26
CA GLY A 136 11.57 -7.54 -2.45
C GLY A 136 12.49 -8.12 -3.51
N PHE A 137 12.20 -9.38 -3.87
CA PHE A 137 12.97 -10.15 -4.86
C PHE A 137 12.12 -10.53 -6.08
N PRO A 138 11.57 -9.53 -6.83
CA PRO A 138 10.72 -9.79 -7.99
C PRO A 138 11.50 -10.54 -9.07
N GLY A 139 11.04 -11.74 -9.45
CA GLY A 139 11.77 -12.63 -10.38
C GLY A 139 12.98 -13.34 -9.78
N GLY A 140 13.22 -13.19 -8.47
CA GLY A 140 14.28 -13.89 -7.75
C GLY A 140 15.72 -13.36 -7.97
N PRO A 141 15.98 -12.05 -8.15
CA PRO A 141 17.34 -11.52 -8.34
C PRO A 141 18.23 -11.78 -7.11
N PRO A 142 19.56 -11.66 -7.25
CA PRO A 142 20.48 -11.88 -6.12
C PRO A 142 20.40 -10.80 -5.03
N LYS A 143 19.91 -9.60 -5.38
CA LYS A 143 19.74 -8.46 -4.46
C LYS A 143 18.30 -7.96 -4.48
N PRO A 144 17.76 -7.50 -3.32
CA PRO A 144 16.40 -6.97 -3.28
C PRO A 144 16.29 -5.66 -4.07
N GLN A 145 15.16 -5.48 -4.72
CA GLN A 145 14.81 -4.29 -5.48
C GLN A 145 13.78 -3.49 -4.71
N SER A 146 13.80 -2.17 -4.88
CA SER A 146 12.82 -1.24 -4.32
C SER A 146 11.85 -0.80 -5.40
N THR A 147 10.56 -0.75 -5.06
CA THR A 147 9.49 -0.20 -5.90
C THR A 147 8.79 0.88 -5.09
N PHE A 148 8.60 2.04 -5.68
CA PHE A 148 7.92 3.19 -5.07
C PHE A 148 6.50 3.29 -5.62
N GLY A 149 5.61 3.87 -4.83
CA GLY A 149 4.22 4.07 -5.23
C GLY A 149 3.42 4.75 -4.14
N LYS A 150 2.10 4.68 -4.27
CA LYS A 150 1.13 5.34 -3.39
C LYS A 150 0.01 4.36 -3.00
N ILE A 151 -0.68 4.66 -1.91
CA ILE A 151 -1.90 3.95 -1.50
C ILE A 151 -3.04 4.42 -2.38
N LYS A 152 -3.65 3.51 -3.13
CA LYS A 152 -4.73 3.81 -4.09
C LYS A 152 -6.12 3.42 -3.58
N ALA A 153 -6.21 2.51 -2.60
CA ALA A 153 -7.46 2.17 -1.94
C ALA A 153 -7.22 1.45 -0.60
N LEU A 154 -8.19 1.53 0.27
CA LEU A 154 -8.24 0.90 1.58
C LEU A 154 -9.58 0.14 1.70
N TYR A 155 -9.51 -1.18 1.82
CA TYR A 155 -10.68 -2.04 1.84
C TYR A 155 -10.88 -2.62 3.25
N PRO A 156 -11.91 -2.19 3.98
CA PRO A 156 -12.25 -2.84 5.25
C PRO A 156 -12.42 -4.34 5.06
N HIS A 157 -11.74 -5.14 5.87
CA HIS A 157 -11.84 -6.59 5.85
C HIS A 157 -11.51 -7.14 7.23
N ASP A 158 -12.38 -8.00 7.75
CA ASP A 158 -12.32 -8.47 9.12
C ASP A 158 -12.18 -7.30 10.12
N ASP A 159 -11.14 -7.30 10.94
CA ASP A 159 -10.88 -6.27 11.97
C ASP A 159 -9.85 -5.20 11.52
N SER A 160 -9.48 -5.16 10.22
CA SER A 160 -8.52 -4.21 9.67
C SER A 160 -8.88 -3.81 8.22
N GLN A 161 -7.87 -3.48 7.41
CA GLN A 161 -8.08 -3.08 6.02
C GLN A 161 -7.00 -3.62 5.10
N VAL A 162 -7.40 -4.21 3.98
CA VAL A 162 -6.49 -4.60 2.89
C VAL A 162 -6.06 -3.34 2.15
N VAL A 163 -4.76 -3.20 1.92
CA VAL A 163 -4.16 -2.00 1.31
C VAL A 163 -3.87 -2.24 -0.16
N ARG A 164 -4.51 -1.48 -1.06
CA ARG A 164 -4.16 -1.48 -2.48
C ARG A 164 -3.16 -0.37 -2.77
N THR A 165 -2.09 -0.71 -3.48
CA THR A 165 -1.07 0.25 -3.93
C THR A 165 -0.85 0.14 -5.43
N ASP A 166 -0.18 1.14 -6.02
CA ASP A 166 0.32 1.10 -7.39
C ASP A 166 1.80 0.66 -7.47
N ALA A 167 2.46 0.46 -6.33
CA ALA A 167 3.78 -0.17 -6.27
C ALA A 167 3.71 -1.60 -6.82
N SER A 168 4.01 -1.75 -8.10
CA SER A 168 3.84 -2.99 -8.83
C SER A 168 4.84 -4.06 -8.40
N PHE A 169 4.40 -5.32 -8.41
CA PHE A 169 5.25 -6.46 -8.12
C PHE A 169 4.92 -7.69 -9.00
N VAL A 170 5.86 -8.60 -9.09
CA VAL A 170 5.74 -9.88 -9.81
C VAL A 170 6.13 -11.04 -8.91
N MET A 171 6.02 -12.28 -9.41
CA MET A 171 6.44 -13.49 -8.67
C MET A 171 7.80 -13.31 -8.03
N GLY A 172 7.96 -13.82 -6.81
CA GLY A 172 9.14 -13.65 -5.96
C GLY A 172 9.05 -12.46 -5.00
N ALA A 173 8.15 -11.50 -5.26
CA ALA A 173 7.90 -10.39 -4.34
C ALA A 173 6.87 -10.69 -3.26
N SER A 174 6.15 -11.83 -3.30
CA SER A 174 5.27 -12.25 -2.20
C SER A 174 6.02 -12.26 -0.87
N GLY A 175 5.48 -11.60 0.15
CA GLY A 175 6.13 -11.38 1.45
C GLY A 175 6.99 -10.13 1.53
N SER A 176 7.05 -9.30 0.47
CA SER A 176 7.77 -8.03 0.49
C SER A 176 7.17 -7.05 1.50
N PRO A 177 7.97 -6.42 2.36
CA PRO A 177 7.50 -5.34 3.20
C PRO A 177 7.09 -4.12 2.38
N VAL A 178 6.00 -3.47 2.79
CA VAL A 178 5.58 -2.16 2.34
C VAL A 178 5.81 -1.17 3.48
N PHE A 179 6.55 -0.12 3.22
CA PHE A 179 6.93 0.91 4.19
C PHE A 179 6.28 2.25 3.87
N ASP A 180 5.97 3.00 4.92
CA ASP A 180 5.62 4.42 4.81
C ASP A 180 6.87 5.30 4.59
N ALA A 181 6.66 6.62 4.50
CA ALA A 181 7.72 7.58 4.30
C ALA A 181 8.70 7.72 5.49
N ASP A 182 8.32 7.23 6.67
CA ASP A 182 9.18 7.17 7.85
C ASP A 182 9.99 5.85 7.94
N GLY A 183 9.77 4.93 7.00
CA GLY A 183 10.41 3.61 6.96
C GLY A 183 9.81 2.60 7.93
N LYS A 184 8.58 2.81 8.36
CA LYS A 184 7.84 1.87 9.21
C LYS A 184 7.07 0.90 8.34
N LEU A 185 7.10 -0.39 8.73
CA LEU A 185 6.36 -1.44 8.04
C LEU A 185 4.86 -1.26 8.25
N ILE A 186 4.11 -1.04 7.18
CA ILE A 186 2.65 -0.84 7.22
C ILE A 186 1.87 -2.01 6.64
N ALA A 187 2.47 -2.78 5.71
CA ALA A 187 1.82 -3.94 5.10
C ALA A 187 2.83 -4.93 4.51
N ILE A 188 2.34 -6.10 4.11
CA ILE A 188 3.08 -7.15 3.40
C ILE A 188 2.43 -7.38 2.03
N SER A 189 3.21 -7.25 0.94
CA SER A 189 2.77 -7.51 -0.43
C SER A 189 2.40 -8.98 -0.60
N THR A 190 1.19 -9.25 -1.07
CA THR A 190 0.64 -10.60 -1.01
C THR A 190 0.19 -11.12 -2.37
N PHE A 191 -0.78 -10.47 -3.01
CA PHE A 191 -1.32 -10.93 -4.28
C PHE A 191 -1.66 -9.77 -5.22
N LYS A 192 -1.82 -10.08 -6.49
CA LYS A 192 -2.30 -9.12 -7.49
C LYS A 192 -3.57 -9.66 -8.16
N SER A 193 -4.45 -8.75 -8.58
CA SER A 193 -5.61 -9.13 -9.35
C SER A 193 -5.22 -9.68 -10.73
N PRO A 194 -6.05 -10.54 -11.33
CA PRO A 194 -5.96 -10.82 -12.76
C PRO A 194 -6.34 -9.58 -13.57
N GLY A 195 -6.10 -9.63 -14.89
CA GLY A 195 -6.51 -8.59 -15.82
C GLY A 195 -5.35 -7.73 -16.34
N ARG A 196 -5.67 -6.75 -17.20
CA ARG A 196 -4.68 -5.92 -17.91
C ARG A 196 -4.05 -4.87 -17.00
N GLY A 197 -4.84 -4.27 -16.10
CA GLY A 197 -4.42 -3.32 -15.08
C GLY A 197 -4.41 -4.00 -13.71
N ALA A 198 -3.36 -4.74 -13.38
CA ALA A 198 -3.30 -5.47 -12.13
C ALA A 198 -3.35 -4.53 -10.93
N TYR A 199 -4.20 -4.84 -9.96
CA TYR A 199 -4.23 -4.22 -8.64
C TYR A 199 -3.33 -5.02 -7.69
N PHE A 200 -2.56 -4.33 -6.86
CA PHE A 200 -1.59 -4.92 -5.96
C PHE A 200 -2.08 -4.80 -4.52
N TYR A 201 -2.32 -5.94 -3.88
CA TYR A 201 -2.93 -6.02 -2.56
C TYR A 201 -1.91 -6.45 -1.51
N ASN A 202 -1.95 -5.76 -0.39
CA ASN A 202 -1.01 -5.90 0.70
C ASN A 202 -1.76 -6.11 2.01
N MET A 203 -1.30 -7.08 2.82
CA MET A 203 -1.92 -7.40 4.10
C MET A 203 -1.42 -6.45 5.19
N PRO A 204 -2.32 -5.86 5.98
CA PRO A 204 -1.98 -4.80 6.95
C PRO A 204 -1.08 -5.32 8.07
N VAL A 205 -0.21 -4.44 8.56
CA VAL A 205 0.70 -4.76 9.68
C VAL A 205 -0.06 -5.09 10.98
N LYS A 206 -1.30 -4.66 11.12
CA LYS A 206 -2.14 -5.02 12.29
C LYS A 206 -2.28 -6.53 12.44
N TRP A 207 -2.58 -7.26 11.38
CA TRP A 207 -2.66 -8.72 11.42
C TRP A 207 -1.30 -9.36 11.71
N LEU A 208 -0.22 -8.78 11.18
CA LEU A 208 1.13 -9.23 11.49
C LEU A 208 1.47 -9.04 12.97
N LYS A 209 1.08 -7.91 13.57
CA LYS A 209 1.25 -7.66 15.02
C LYS A 209 0.49 -8.68 15.86
N ALA A 210 -0.76 -8.99 15.50
CA ALA A 210 -1.53 -10.04 16.17
C ALA A 210 -0.85 -11.41 16.03
N LEU A 211 -0.27 -11.71 14.85
CA LEU A 211 0.41 -12.97 14.62
C LEU A 211 1.72 -13.11 15.42
N LEU A 212 2.39 -12.01 15.79
CA LEU A 212 3.56 -12.04 16.67
C LEU A 212 3.27 -12.62 18.06
N GLU A 213 2.02 -12.49 18.50
CA GLU A 213 1.56 -13.02 19.82
C GLU A 213 0.94 -14.42 19.70
N ALA A 214 0.76 -14.95 18.49
CA ALA A 214 0.14 -16.25 18.27
C ALA A 214 1.07 -17.41 18.66
N PRO A 215 0.51 -18.59 18.98
CA PRO A 215 1.31 -19.78 19.29
C PRO A 215 2.12 -20.26 18.07
N GLU A 216 3.28 -20.82 18.34
CA GLU A 216 4.15 -21.40 17.30
C GLU A 216 3.64 -22.79 16.88
N THR A 217 3.91 -23.12 15.63
CA THR A 217 3.68 -24.44 15.02
C THR A 217 4.90 -24.83 14.19
N ILE A 218 5.03 -26.13 13.93
CA ILE A 218 6.02 -26.68 12.98
C ILE A 218 5.35 -27.10 11.66
N SER A 219 4.01 -27.00 11.57
CA SER A 219 3.25 -27.46 10.40
C SER A 219 3.25 -26.41 9.31
N LEU A 220 3.72 -26.79 8.11
CA LEU A 220 3.59 -26.01 6.86
C LEU A 220 2.28 -26.35 6.10
N LYS A 221 1.32 -27.03 6.75
CA LYS A 221 0.05 -27.42 6.13
C LYS A 221 -1.10 -26.72 6.82
N SER A 222 -2.08 -26.34 6.04
CA SER A 222 -3.38 -25.87 6.51
C SER A 222 -4.48 -26.40 5.60
N ASP A 223 -5.64 -26.65 6.21
CA ASP A 223 -6.89 -26.90 5.50
C ASP A 223 -7.63 -25.57 5.20
N VAL A 224 -7.09 -24.44 5.67
CA VAL A 224 -7.63 -23.08 5.42
C VAL A 224 -6.90 -22.49 4.23
N SER A 225 -7.66 -22.13 3.21
CA SER A 225 -7.16 -21.29 2.09
C SER A 225 -7.26 -19.82 2.45
N PRO A 226 -6.36 -18.98 1.92
CA PRO A 226 -6.46 -17.55 2.11
C PRO A 226 -7.76 -17.00 1.45
N PHE A 227 -8.32 -15.94 2.04
CA PHE A 227 -9.59 -15.36 1.59
C PHE A 227 -9.58 -14.97 0.11
N TRP A 228 -8.43 -14.58 -0.42
CA TRP A 228 -8.29 -14.19 -1.83
C TRP A 228 -8.28 -15.37 -2.81
N ASP A 229 -8.02 -16.58 -2.34
CA ASP A 229 -8.07 -17.83 -3.13
C ASP A 229 -9.42 -18.56 -3.01
N ALA A 230 -10.41 -17.94 -2.38
CA ALA A 230 -11.77 -18.46 -2.30
C ALA A 230 -12.44 -18.52 -3.69
N ALA A 231 -13.54 -19.29 -3.80
CA ALA A 231 -14.37 -19.27 -5.00
C ALA A 231 -14.86 -17.84 -5.30
N GLU A 232 -15.00 -17.47 -6.56
CA GLU A 232 -15.28 -16.09 -6.99
C GLU A 232 -16.45 -15.45 -6.24
N LYS A 233 -17.55 -16.18 -6.06
CA LYS A 233 -18.74 -15.70 -5.32
C LYS A 233 -18.51 -15.42 -3.83
N ASP A 234 -17.49 -16.04 -3.26
CA ASP A 234 -17.15 -15.96 -1.83
C ASP A 234 -15.98 -14.99 -1.57
N ARG A 235 -15.39 -14.44 -2.63
CA ARG A 235 -14.36 -13.41 -2.52
C ARG A 235 -14.95 -12.08 -2.07
N PRO A 236 -14.17 -11.24 -1.35
CA PRO A 236 -14.55 -9.86 -1.04
C PRO A 236 -14.96 -9.06 -2.28
N PHE A 237 -15.87 -8.12 -2.13
CA PHE A 237 -16.38 -7.30 -3.23
C PHE A 237 -15.28 -6.58 -4.00
N PHE A 238 -14.28 -6.04 -3.31
CA PHE A 238 -13.17 -5.33 -3.93
C PHE A 238 -12.35 -6.19 -4.91
N MET A 239 -12.45 -7.50 -4.81
CA MET A 239 -11.86 -8.42 -5.80
C MET A 239 -12.83 -8.73 -6.94
N ARG A 240 -14.13 -8.87 -6.62
CA ARG A 240 -15.18 -9.23 -7.58
C ARG A 240 -15.47 -8.14 -8.60
N VAL A 241 -15.25 -6.86 -8.25
CA VAL A 241 -15.45 -5.72 -9.17
C VAL A 241 -14.37 -5.58 -10.24
N VAL A 242 -13.16 -6.14 -10.03
CA VAL A 242 -11.99 -5.83 -10.86
C VAL A 242 -12.16 -6.24 -12.31
N LEU A 243 -12.50 -7.50 -12.57
CA LEU A 243 -12.63 -8.01 -13.94
C LEU A 243 -13.82 -7.40 -14.69
N PRO A 244 -15.03 -7.30 -14.11
CA PRO A 244 -16.13 -6.59 -14.76
C PRO A 244 -15.77 -5.14 -15.10
N TYR A 245 -15.15 -4.41 -14.17
CA TYR A 245 -14.73 -3.03 -14.39
C TYR A 245 -13.70 -2.91 -15.53
N GLN A 246 -12.64 -3.73 -15.53
CA GLN A 246 -11.56 -3.66 -16.54
C GLN A 246 -11.98 -4.14 -17.94
N ASN A 247 -13.08 -4.86 -18.05
CA ASN A 247 -13.59 -5.39 -19.31
C ASN A 247 -14.87 -4.68 -19.77
N ASP A 248 -15.20 -3.52 -19.20
CA ASP A 248 -16.37 -2.70 -19.52
C ASP A 248 -17.71 -3.49 -19.43
N LYS A 249 -17.77 -4.48 -18.52
CA LYS A 249 -18.97 -5.31 -18.29
C LYS A 249 -19.88 -4.66 -17.24
N TRP A 250 -20.50 -3.58 -17.63
CA TRP A 250 -21.26 -2.71 -16.73
C TRP A 250 -22.44 -3.42 -16.06
N ASP A 251 -23.15 -4.31 -16.76
CA ASP A 251 -24.23 -5.09 -16.16
C ASP A 251 -23.74 -6.04 -15.08
N GLU A 252 -22.63 -6.74 -15.31
CA GLU A 252 -22.00 -7.62 -14.31
C GLU A 252 -21.48 -6.80 -13.12
N LEU A 253 -20.83 -5.67 -13.40
CA LEU A 253 -20.33 -4.75 -12.36
C LEU A 253 -21.48 -4.20 -11.51
N LYS A 254 -22.60 -3.84 -12.12
CA LYS A 254 -23.77 -3.34 -11.43
C LYS A 254 -24.30 -4.32 -10.37
N VAL A 255 -24.39 -5.58 -10.72
CA VAL A 255 -24.87 -6.62 -9.78
C VAL A 255 -23.96 -6.67 -8.55
N VAL A 256 -22.63 -6.61 -8.75
CA VAL A 256 -21.67 -6.66 -7.65
C VAL A 256 -21.71 -5.39 -6.80
N THR A 257 -21.81 -4.22 -7.44
CA THR A 257 -21.82 -2.93 -6.73
C THR A 257 -23.13 -2.69 -5.96
N ASP A 258 -24.28 -3.08 -6.51
CA ASP A 258 -25.58 -2.98 -5.82
C ASP A 258 -25.57 -3.86 -4.54
N GLU A 259 -25.01 -5.07 -4.61
CA GLU A 259 -24.83 -5.92 -3.43
C GLU A 259 -23.85 -5.30 -2.44
N TRP A 260 -22.72 -4.75 -2.92
CA TRP A 260 -21.70 -4.16 -2.07
C TRP A 260 -22.20 -2.94 -1.33
N VAL A 261 -22.82 -1.98 -2.03
CA VAL A 261 -23.41 -0.78 -1.38
C VAL A 261 -24.51 -1.15 -0.38
N THR A 262 -25.29 -2.23 -0.65
CA THR A 262 -26.29 -2.70 0.29
C THR A 262 -25.68 -3.22 1.59
N LYS A 263 -24.56 -3.97 1.50
CA LYS A 263 -23.87 -4.56 2.66
C LYS A 263 -22.94 -3.56 3.37
N GLU A 264 -22.34 -2.67 2.61
CA GLU A 264 -21.34 -1.70 3.10
C GLU A 264 -21.66 -0.28 2.59
N PRO A 265 -22.76 0.34 3.06
CA PRO A 265 -23.26 1.61 2.51
C PRO A 265 -22.33 2.82 2.75
N THR A 266 -21.34 2.68 3.61
CA THR A 266 -20.35 3.72 3.91
C THR A 266 -18.94 3.37 3.36
N SER A 267 -18.82 2.30 2.57
CA SER A 267 -17.57 1.96 1.91
C SER A 267 -17.30 2.94 0.76
N PRO A 268 -16.21 3.73 0.78
CA PRO A 268 -15.88 4.65 -0.29
C PRO A 268 -15.73 3.96 -1.65
N GLU A 269 -15.13 2.79 -1.64
CA GLU A 269 -14.90 2.02 -2.85
C GLU A 269 -16.21 1.44 -3.41
N ALA A 270 -17.13 0.97 -2.56
CA ALA A 270 -18.45 0.53 -3.00
C ALA A 270 -19.21 1.66 -3.70
N LEU A 271 -19.23 2.86 -3.07
CA LEU A 271 -19.85 4.06 -3.62
C LEU A 271 -19.14 4.53 -4.90
N PHE A 272 -17.81 4.46 -4.96
CA PHE A 272 -17.04 4.82 -6.14
C PHE A 272 -17.43 3.94 -7.35
N TYR A 273 -17.36 2.61 -7.23
CA TYR A 273 -17.70 1.72 -8.33
C TYR A 273 -19.19 1.79 -8.70
N ALA A 274 -20.08 2.01 -7.74
CA ALA A 274 -21.48 2.26 -8.05
C ALA A 274 -21.68 3.58 -8.84
N GLY A 275 -20.94 4.63 -8.49
CA GLY A 275 -20.93 5.88 -9.25
C GLY A 275 -20.45 5.70 -10.68
N VAL A 276 -19.38 4.95 -10.88
CA VAL A 276 -18.85 4.63 -12.21
C VAL A 276 -19.87 3.85 -13.05
N VAL A 277 -20.55 2.87 -12.46
CA VAL A 277 -21.62 2.12 -13.15
C VAL A 277 -22.76 3.05 -13.57
N GLU A 278 -23.28 3.89 -12.66
CA GLU A 278 -24.39 4.80 -12.98
C GLU A 278 -24.00 5.82 -14.05
N GLU A 279 -22.76 6.28 -14.07
CA GLU A 279 -22.21 7.13 -15.14
C GLU A 279 -22.29 6.44 -16.51
N HIS A 280 -21.83 5.17 -16.59
CA HIS A 280 -21.76 4.43 -17.85
C HIS A 280 -23.14 4.01 -18.38
N ILE A 281 -24.13 3.79 -17.49
CA ILE A 281 -25.51 3.55 -17.92
C ILE A 281 -26.30 4.85 -18.18
N GLY A 282 -25.68 6.02 -17.99
CA GLY A 282 -26.22 7.32 -18.35
C GLY A 282 -26.95 8.07 -17.22
N ASP A 283 -27.04 7.53 -16.00
CA ASP A 283 -27.60 8.24 -14.85
C ASP A 283 -26.54 9.11 -14.16
N ILE A 284 -26.18 10.22 -14.84
CA ILE A 284 -25.18 11.18 -14.33
C ILE A 284 -25.58 11.80 -12.99
N ASN A 285 -26.88 11.96 -12.72
CA ASN A 285 -27.33 12.53 -11.45
C ASN A 285 -27.02 11.57 -10.29
N LYS A 286 -27.31 10.31 -10.46
CA LYS A 286 -27.03 9.26 -9.46
C LYS A 286 -25.52 9.02 -9.29
N ALA A 287 -24.77 9.01 -10.39
CA ALA A 287 -23.29 8.97 -10.36
C ALA A 287 -22.72 10.10 -9.49
N ASN A 288 -23.13 11.34 -9.75
CA ASN A 288 -22.71 12.50 -8.96
C ASN A 288 -23.11 12.41 -7.48
N GLN A 289 -24.24 11.79 -7.14
CA GLN A 289 -24.64 11.59 -5.74
C GLN A 289 -23.66 10.63 -5.05
N TYR A 290 -23.32 9.49 -5.68
CA TYR A 290 -22.35 8.55 -5.14
C TYR A 290 -20.97 9.18 -4.99
N PHE A 291 -20.44 9.86 -6.02
CA PHE A 291 -19.15 10.52 -5.97
C PHE A 291 -19.05 11.60 -4.88
N LYS A 292 -20.12 12.37 -4.67
CA LYS A 292 -20.18 13.32 -3.55
C LYS A 292 -20.14 12.64 -2.18
N GLN A 293 -20.75 11.47 -2.03
CA GLN A 293 -20.68 10.70 -0.79
C GLN A 293 -19.25 10.19 -0.56
N VAL A 294 -18.56 9.70 -1.61
CA VAL A 294 -17.15 9.31 -1.51
C VAL A 294 -16.28 10.46 -1.02
N LEU A 295 -16.41 11.65 -1.63
CA LEU A 295 -15.62 12.82 -1.24
C LEU A 295 -15.98 13.38 0.14
N ALA A 296 -17.21 13.17 0.62
CA ALA A 296 -17.57 13.51 1.99
C ALA A 296 -16.88 12.60 3.02
N LEU A 297 -16.64 11.33 2.66
CA LEU A 297 -15.90 10.36 3.49
C LEU A 297 -14.38 10.54 3.36
N HIS A 298 -13.91 10.69 2.13
CA HIS A 298 -12.50 10.80 1.78
C HIS A 298 -12.26 11.93 0.77
N PRO A 299 -12.03 13.17 1.22
CA PRO A 299 -11.84 14.34 0.33
C PRO A 299 -10.67 14.20 -0.65
N GLN A 300 -9.70 13.35 -0.34
CA GLN A 300 -8.50 13.08 -1.17
C GLN A 300 -8.65 11.84 -2.06
N HIS A 301 -9.87 11.33 -2.29
CA HIS A 301 -10.09 10.21 -3.20
C HIS A 301 -9.87 10.66 -4.66
N SER A 302 -8.64 10.54 -5.14
CA SER A 302 -8.19 11.06 -6.43
C SER A 302 -8.99 10.51 -7.60
N ALA A 303 -9.30 9.21 -7.62
CA ALA A 303 -10.10 8.59 -8.67
C ALA A 303 -11.50 9.24 -8.79
N THR A 304 -12.15 9.52 -7.66
CA THR A 304 -13.47 10.20 -7.68
C THR A 304 -13.36 11.66 -8.16
N LEU A 305 -12.31 12.37 -7.78
CA LEU A 305 -12.07 13.73 -8.29
C LEU A 305 -11.88 13.70 -9.81
N MET A 306 -11.11 12.73 -10.34
CA MET A 306 -10.91 12.56 -11.78
C MET A 306 -12.23 12.30 -12.51
N GLU A 307 -13.07 11.36 -12.04
CA GLU A 307 -14.38 11.08 -12.68
C GLU A 307 -15.28 12.31 -12.69
N LEU A 308 -15.39 13.02 -11.58
CA LEU A 308 -16.18 14.27 -11.52
C LEU A 308 -15.65 15.34 -12.50
N GLY A 309 -14.32 15.47 -12.63
CA GLY A 309 -13.71 16.35 -13.60
C GLY A 309 -13.97 15.95 -15.06
N LEU A 310 -13.95 14.64 -15.35
CA LEU A 310 -14.28 14.12 -16.68
C LEU A 310 -15.76 14.32 -17.03
N ILE A 311 -16.67 14.11 -16.07
CA ILE A 311 -18.11 14.44 -16.21
C ILE A 311 -18.29 15.94 -16.49
N ALA A 312 -17.61 16.80 -15.74
CA ALA A 312 -17.67 18.25 -15.94
C ALA A 312 -17.15 18.66 -17.32
N ASN A 313 -16.05 18.05 -17.78
CA ASN A 313 -15.49 18.29 -19.11
C ASN A 313 -16.48 17.93 -20.22
N ARG A 314 -17.11 16.76 -20.17
CA ARG A 314 -18.13 16.35 -21.14
C ARG A 314 -19.37 17.29 -21.14
N ALA A 315 -19.66 17.89 -19.99
CA ALA A 315 -20.74 18.89 -19.85
C ALA A 315 -20.32 20.31 -20.23
N GLY A 316 -19.08 20.55 -20.67
CA GLY A 316 -18.55 21.87 -21.01
C GLY A 316 -18.37 22.82 -19.81
N LYS A 317 -18.28 22.30 -18.60
CA LYS A 317 -18.19 23.07 -17.35
C LYS A 317 -16.74 23.37 -16.97
N THR A 318 -16.10 24.30 -17.69
CA THR A 318 -14.67 24.60 -17.55
C THR A 318 -14.26 25.00 -16.12
N GLU A 319 -15.12 25.71 -15.37
CA GLU A 319 -14.83 26.12 -14.00
C GLU A 319 -14.72 24.89 -13.07
N GLU A 320 -15.59 23.89 -13.24
CA GLU A 320 -15.57 22.66 -12.43
C GLU A 320 -14.35 21.80 -12.78
N VAL A 321 -13.92 21.75 -14.06
CA VAL A 321 -12.69 21.10 -14.49
C VAL A 321 -11.47 21.73 -13.81
N GLU A 322 -11.39 23.08 -13.80
CA GLU A 322 -10.26 23.76 -13.18
C GLU A 322 -10.23 23.56 -11.65
N LYS A 323 -11.38 23.56 -10.99
CA LYS A 323 -11.48 23.19 -9.55
C LYS A 323 -10.95 21.78 -9.27
N THR A 324 -11.26 20.83 -10.15
CA THR A 324 -10.73 19.46 -10.06
C THR A 324 -9.22 19.43 -10.20
N ARG A 325 -8.65 20.16 -11.18
CA ARG A 325 -7.19 20.26 -11.34
C ARG A 325 -6.50 20.78 -10.10
N VAL A 326 -7.01 21.88 -9.54
CA VAL A 326 -6.46 22.47 -8.31
C VAL A 326 -6.54 21.48 -7.15
N ALA A 327 -7.65 20.74 -7.02
CA ALA A 327 -7.81 19.74 -5.95
C ALA A 327 -6.84 18.57 -6.12
N LEU A 328 -6.69 18.03 -7.33
CA LEU A 328 -5.75 16.93 -7.62
C LEU A 328 -4.30 17.37 -7.41
N LYS A 329 -3.92 18.55 -7.91
CA LYS A 329 -2.59 19.11 -7.72
C LYS A 329 -2.26 19.37 -6.25
N ALA A 330 -3.24 19.72 -5.43
CA ALA A 330 -3.06 19.90 -3.98
C ALA A 330 -2.79 18.58 -3.23
N ILE A 331 -3.21 17.44 -3.80
CA ILE A 331 -2.92 16.10 -3.28
C ILE A 331 -1.51 15.68 -3.75
N ASP A 332 -1.27 15.77 -5.07
CA ASP A 332 0.00 15.43 -5.71
C ASP A 332 0.09 16.03 -7.12
N GLU A 333 1.28 16.49 -7.50
CA GLU A 333 1.52 17.13 -8.82
C GLU A 333 1.29 16.14 -9.99
N ASP A 334 1.66 14.87 -9.81
CA ASP A 334 1.50 13.82 -10.84
C ASP A 334 0.02 13.60 -11.19
N LEU A 335 -0.90 13.77 -10.22
CA LEU A 335 -2.35 13.61 -10.46
C LEU A 335 -2.92 14.66 -11.41
N ASP A 336 -2.35 15.88 -11.46
CA ASP A 336 -2.75 16.89 -12.44
C ASP A 336 -2.28 16.51 -13.84
N GLU A 337 -1.11 15.90 -13.98
CA GLU A 337 -0.61 15.36 -15.24
C GLU A 337 -1.49 14.20 -15.74
N GLU A 338 -1.78 13.22 -14.87
CA GLU A 338 -2.68 12.08 -15.16
C GLU A 338 -4.06 12.59 -15.62
N PHE A 339 -4.63 13.56 -14.91
CA PHE A 339 -5.92 14.14 -15.27
C PHE A 339 -5.86 14.87 -16.62
N SER A 340 -4.79 15.59 -16.89
CA SER A 340 -4.57 16.28 -18.18
C SER A 340 -4.51 15.29 -19.35
N GLU A 341 -3.88 14.14 -19.17
CA GLU A 341 -3.87 13.05 -20.17
C GLU A 341 -5.26 12.44 -20.35
N ALA A 342 -6.01 12.20 -19.25
CA ALA A 342 -7.36 11.66 -19.28
C ALA A 342 -8.33 12.61 -20.03
N LEU A 343 -8.20 13.93 -19.86
CA LEU A 343 -8.98 14.93 -20.59
C LEU A 343 -8.71 14.87 -22.11
N LYS A 344 -7.45 14.71 -22.54
CA LYS A 344 -7.09 14.57 -23.97
C LYS A 344 -7.71 13.30 -24.56
N ASN A 345 -7.60 12.19 -23.89
CA ASN A 345 -8.16 10.91 -24.34
C ASN A 345 -9.68 10.93 -24.43
N ASN A 346 -10.35 11.66 -23.53
CA ASN A 346 -11.80 11.80 -23.54
C ASN A 346 -12.32 12.71 -24.69
N SER A 347 -11.53 13.73 -25.08
CA SER A 347 -11.87 14.61 -26.22
C SER A 347 -11.79 13.87 -27.57
N VAL A 348 -10.97 12.84 -27.69
CA VAL A 348 -10.86 12.01 -28.92
C VAL A 348 -12.06 11.07 -29.10
N LYS A 349 -12.70 10.63 -28.01
CA LYS A 349 -13.90 9.76 -28.06
C LYS A 349 -15.20 10.50 -28.39
N THR A 350 -15.22 11.84 -28.29
CA THR A 350 -16.40 12.68 -28.53
C THR A 350 -16.48 13.28 -29.92
N ASN A 351 -15.49 13.09 -30.79
CA ASN A 351 -15.53 13.45 -32.19
C ASN A 351 -15.93 12.22 -33.01
N PRO A 352 -17.12 12.20 -33.68
CA PRO A 352 -17.57 11.10 -34.54
C PRO A 352 -16.74 11.00 -35.82
#